data_b041ee78d5ed1854fa08684c0ff9531a
#
_entry.id   b041ee78d5ed1854fa08684c0ff9531a
#
_cell.length_a   1.000
_cell.length_b   1.000
_cell.length_c   1.000
_cell.angle_alpha   90.00
_cell.angle_beta   90.00
_cell.angle_gamma   90.00
#
_symmetry.space_group_name_H-M   'P 1'
#
loop_
_entity.id
_entity.type
_entity.pdbx_description
1 polymer ?
#
loop_
_entity_poly.entity_id
_entity_poly.type
_entity_poly.pdbx_seq_one_letter_code
_entity_poly.pdbx_strand_id
1 'polypeptide(L)'
;VTTSEPADVEEPVRKKRPRWRRILKRVVITLIILVVILLFGVIPWGLAALVTSAGTRPMDRGLTETPATFGVQFKDIEFQTSDGVRISGWLVPARDKHTTIIYSHGLFRSRRELLERAIDLCRLGYGALLYDSRNHGSSGKARVSLGYNERLDVEAAARYLRDELHSTDKIVAFGISMGATAALLAAAETPDISAVISDSSFLSFDHTVDHHLKLFLHLPVFPIGNELKYFIQSRARFDGAKFDVLDAVKRIGDRPIMFIAAAHDKRMPPEIAEQLYQAGESPKRQLLVVEGPGDNVHGHGYQANPKLYIERLDSFLQTALP
;
A
#
# COMPACT_ATOMS: atom_id res chain seq x y z
N VAL A 1 -2.93 94.34 35.76
CA VAL A 1 -2.21 93.18 35.22
C VAL A 1 -2.71 91.96 35.99
N THR A 2 -3.63 91.21 35.43
CA THR A 2 -4.15 89.96 36.01
C THR A 2 -3.39 88.80 35.33
N THR A 3 -2.55 88.12 36.14
CA THR A 3 -1.84 86.88 35.74
C THR A 3 -2.84 85.73 35.84
N SER A 4 -3.18 85.13 34.71
CA SER A 4 -3.95 83.88 34.65
C SER A 4 -2.96 82.68 34.85
N GLU A 5 -3.20 81.88 35.90
CA GLU A 5 -2.57 80.60 36.12
C GLU A 5 -2.89 79.59 34.95
N PRO A 6 -1.93 78.77 34.55
CA PRO A 6 -2.25 77.78 33.56
C PRO A 6 -3.03 76.62 34.20
N ALA A 7 -4.09 76.17 33.48
CA ALA A 7 -4.91 75.05 33.91
C ALA A 7 -4.10 73.76 33.90
N ASP A 8 -4.12 73.06 35.06
CA ASP A 8 -3.59 71.69 35.19
C ASP A 8 -4.32 70.74 34.21
N VAL A 9 -3.57 70.22 33.24
CA VAL A 9 -4.03 69.14 32.35
C VAL A 9 -3.83 67.81 33.06
N GLU A 10 -4.92 67.30 33.67
CA GLU A 10 -4.88 65.95 34.26
C GLU A 10 -4.57 64.92 33.19
N GLU A 11 -3.39 64.25 33.30
CA GLU A 11 -3.04 63.07 32.46
C GLU A 11 -4.07 61.93 32.68
N PRO A 12 -4.55 61.27 31.59
CA PRO A 12 -5.53 60.21 31.72
C PRO A 12 -4.97 59.01 32.48
N VAL A 13 -5.52 58.70 33.66
CA VAL A 13 -5.14 57.56 34.49
C VAL A 13 -5.34 56.25 33.69
N ARG A 14 -4.26 55.63 33.20
CA ARG A 14 -4.27 54.33 32.54
C ARG A 14 -4.75 53.26 33.52
N LYS A 15 -6.03 52.85 33.41
CA LYS A 15 -6.62 51.77 34.21
C LYS A 15 -5.82 50.47 33.97
N LYS A 16 -5.11 49.98 34.99
CA LYS A 16 -4.37 48.72 34.95
C LYS A 16 -5.36 47.58 34.67
N ARG A 17 -5.12 46.85 33.56
CA ARG A 17 -5.98 45.69 33.21
C ARG A 17 -5.97 44.67 34.35
N PRO A 18 -7.11 44.13 34.80
CA PRO A 18 -7.18 43.25 35.97
C PRO A 18 -6.40 41.94 35.71
N ARG A 19 -5.74 41.43 36.76
CA ARG A 19 -4.86 40.25 36.71
C ARG A 19 -5.50 39.03 36.07
N TRP A 20 -6.79 38.78 36.32
CA TRP A 20 -7.52 37.65 35.77
C TRP A 20 -7.56 37.64 34.22
N ARG A 21 -7.64 38.79 33.57
CA ARG A 21 -7.62 38.91 32.08
C ARG A 21 -6.26 38.45 31.52
N ARG A 22 -5.15 38.68 32.24
CA ARG A 22 -3.83 38.21 31.84
C ARG A 22 -3.69 36.69 32.02
N ILE A 23 -4.25 36.15 33.10
CA ILE A 23 -4.27 34.69 33.36
C ILE A 23 -5.14 34.02 32.28
N LEU A 24 -6.35 34.49 32.04
CA LEU A 24 -7.24 33.96 31.01
C LEU A 24 -6.60 34.00 29.62
N LYS A 25 -5.93 35.10 29.24
CA LYS A 25 -5.20 35.17 27.97
C LYS A 25 -4.09 34.11 27.87
N ARG A 26 -3.31 33.88 28.94
CA ARG A 26 -2.28 32.85 28.98
C ARG A 26 -2.88 31.46 28.85
N VAL A 27 -3.93 31.14 29.58
CA VAL A 27 -4.65 29.86 29.48
C VAL A 27 -5.15 29.62 28.07
N VAL A 28 -5.81 30.59 27.44
CA VAL A 28 -6.30 30.49 26.08
C VAL A 28 -5.16 30.26 25.08
N ILE A 29 -4.06 31.02 25.21
CA ILE A 29 -2.88 30.83 24.34
C ILE A 29 -2.29 29.43 24.53
N THR A 30 -2.14 28.96 25.77
CA THR A 30 -1.63 27.62 26.05
C THR A 30 -2.54 26.55 25.46
N LEU A 31 -3.85 26.66 25.58
CA LEU A 31 -4.81 25.74 24.97
C LEU A 31 -4.71 25.73 23.44
N ILE A 32 -4.58 26.90 22.81
CA ILE A 32 -4.36 26.99 21.36
C ILE A 32 -3.06 26.28 20.96
N ILE A 33 -1.98 26.50 21.67
CA ILE A 33 -0.70 25.83 21.40
C ILE A 33 -0.83 24.31 21.54
N LEU A 34 -1.50 23.82 22.58
CA LEU A 34 -1.73 22.39 22.79
C LEU A 34 -2.57 21.78 21.67
N VAL A 35 -3.63 22.49 21.22
CA VAL A 35 -4.45 22.05 20.08
C VAL A 35 -3.64 22.00 18.79
N VAL A 36 -2.79 22.99 18.54
CA VAL A 36 -1.90 23.01 17.37
C VAL A 36 -0.93 21.84 17.43
N ILE A 37 -0.26 21.59 18.56
CA ILE A 37 0.64 20.46 18.74
C ILE A 37 -0.10 19.12 18.52
N LEU A 38 -1.32 18.99 19.02
CA LEU A 38 -2.14 17.80 18.85
C LEU A 38 -2.48 17.54 17.38
N LEU A 39 -2.99 18.56 16.68
CA LEU A 39 -3.47 18.42 15.30
C LEU A 39 -2.33 18.29 14.29
N PHE A 40 -1.21 18.99 14.47
CA PHE A 40 -0.11 19.03 13.51
C PHE A 40 1.06 18.12 13.87
N GLY A 41 1.13 17.64 15.10
CA GLY A 41 2.20 16.78 15.57
C GLY A 41 1.69 15.39 15.99
N VAL A 42 0.96 15.34 17.10
CA VAL A 42 0.64 14.06 17.76
C VAL A 42 -0.24 13.16 16.89
N ILE A 43 -1.34 13.69 16.31
CA ILE A 43 -2.27 12.90 15.49
C ILE A 43 -1.59 12.41 14.21
N PRO A 44 -0.98 13.26 13.35
CA PRO A 44 -0.33 12.80 12.14
C PRO A 44 0.82 11.83 12.42
N TRP A 45 1.62 12.09 13.47
CA TRP A 45 2.68 11.16 13.87
C TRP A 45 2.14 9.81 14.33
N GLY A 46 1.06 9.78 15.13
CA GLY A 46 0.41 8.57 15.60
C GLY A 46 -0.16 7.72 14.44
N LEU A 47 -0.82 8.37 13.49
CA LEU A 47 -1.34 7.72 12.28
C LEU A 47 -0.19 7.18 11.41
N ALA A 48 0.88 7.96 11.23
CA ALA A 48 2.07 7.50 10.52
C ALA A 48 2.73 6.32 11.23
N ALA A 49 2.78 6.34 12.56
CA ALA A 49 3.30 5.24 13.36
C ALA A 49 2.47 3.96 13.19
N LEU A 50 1.15 4.08 13.17
CA LEU A 50 0.23 2.96 12.93
C LEU A 50 0.48 2.33 11.56
N VAL A 51 0.50 3.14 10.50
CA VAL A 51 0.70 2.67 9.11
C VAL A 51 2.09 2.06 8.94
N THR A 52 3.15 2.78 9.32
CA THR A 52 4.53 2.33 9.08
C THR A 52 4.99 1.19 9.99
N SER A 53 4.23 0.87 11.01
CA SER A 53 4.48 -0.29 11.90
C SER A 53 3.44 -1.39 11.66
N ALA A 54 2.68 -1.31 10.57
CA ALA A 54 1.69 -2.31 10.22
C ALA A 54 2.29 -3.71 10.17
N GLY A 55 1.58 -4.66 10.70
CA GLY A 55 1.89 -6.08 10.64
C GLY A 55 0.58 -6.86 10.49
N THR A 56 0.67 -8.17 10.43
CA THR A 56 -0.50 -9.03 10.29
C THR A 56 -1.51 -8.78 11.42
N ARG A 57 -2.74 -8.46 11.07
CA ARG A 57 -3.81 -8.21 12.04
C ARG A 57 -4.14 -9.46 12.87
N PRO A 58 -4.68 -9.33 14.09
CA PRO A 58 -4.92 -10.46 14.99
C PRO A 58 -5.79 -11.57 14.37
N MET A 59 -6.83 -11.20 13.60
CA MET A 59 -7.71 -12.17 12.93
C MET A 59 -6.97 -13.07 11.94
N ASP A 60 -5.99 -12.55 11.21
CA ASP A 60 -5.22 -13.31 10.22
C ASP A 60 -4.08 -14.11 10.87
N ARG A 61 -3.66 -13.77 12.10
CA ARG A 61 -2.63 -14.53 12.84
C ARG A 61 -3.12 -15.91 13.29
N GLY A 62 -4.42 -16.08 13.50
CA GLY A 62 -5.04 -17.35 13.86
C GLY A 62 -5.26 -18.31 12.70
N LEU A 63 -5.06 -17.86 11.45
CA LEU A 63 -5.21 -18.71 10.29
C LEU A 63 -4.05 -19.72 10.20
N THR A 64 -4.38 -20.98 10.01
CA THR A 64 -3.41 -22.10 9.98
C THR A 64 -3.29 -22.75 8.61
N GLU A 65 -4.14 -22.37 7.65
CA GLU A 65 -4.17 -22.92 6.31
C GLU A 65 -2.82 -22.73 5.60
N THR A 66 -2.39 -23.79 4.94
CA THR A 66 -1.20 -23.85 4.09
C THR A 66 -1.58 -24.47 2.76
N PRO A 67 -0.72 -24.49 1.74
CA PRO A 67 -1.00 -25.21 0.50
C PRO A 67 -1.35 -26.70 0.74
N ALA A 68 -0.76 -27.34 1.77
CA ALA A 68 -1.07 -28.73 2.13
C ALA A 68 -2.52 -28.93 2.58
N THR A 69 -3.16 -27.94 3.20
CA THR A 69 -4.58 -27.98 3.56
C THR A 69 -5.49 -28.22 2.34
N PHE A 70 -5.01 -27.81 1.16
CA PHE A 70 -5.70 -27.96 -0.13
C PHE A 70 -5.15 -29.10 -0.98
N GLY A 71 -4.31 -29.97 -0.39
CA GLY A 71 -3.69 -31.11 -1.06
C GLY A 71 -2.53 -30.74 -2.02
N VAL A 72 -1.99 -29.53 -1.90
CA VAL A 72 -0.88 -29.06 -2.73
C VAL A 72 0.44 -29.15 -1.96
N GLN A 73 1.42 -29.84 -2.50
CA GLN A 73 2.76 -29.91 -1.91
C GLN A 73 3.50 -28.58 -2.07
N PHE A 74 4.23 -28.19 -1.04
CA PHE A 74 5.00 -26.95 -1.02
C PHE A 74 6.28 -27.11 -0.21
N LYS A 75 7.18 -26.13 -0.32
CA LYS A 75 8.36 -25.97 0.51
C LYS A 75 8.31 -24.66 1.26
N ASP A 76 8.67 -24.67 2.53
CA ASP A 76 8.99 -23.43 3.24
C ASP A 76 10.30 -22.88 2.69
N ILE A 77 10.33 -21.57 2.44
CA ILE A 77 11.48 -20.86 1.89
C ILE A 77 11.75 -19.60 2.68
N GLU A 78 13.00 -19.17 2.66
CA GLU A 78 13.44 -17.87 3.15
C GLU A 78 14.43 -17.28 2.14
N PHE A 79 14.37 -15.97 1.96
CA PHE A 79 15.30 -15.20 1.14
C PHE A 79 15.48 -13.80 1.74
N GLN A 80 16.47 -13.06 1.24
CA GLN A 80 16.82 -11.76 1.77
C GLN A 80 16.65 -10.67 0.72
N THR A 81 16.06 -9.53 1.14
CA THR A 81 15.96 -8.34 0.31
C THR A 81 17.30 -7.62 0.20
N SER A 82 17.43 -6.71 -0.79
CA SER A 82 18.63 -5.90 -0.97
C SER A 82 18.94 -4.97 0.20
N ASP A 83 17.92 -4.60 1.00
CA ASP A 83 18.07 -3.81 2.22
C ASP A 83 18.16 -4.67 3.49
N GLY A 84 18.38 -6.00 3.34
CA GLY A 84 18.72 -6.91 4.43
C GLY A 84 17.53 -7.44 5.23
N VAL A 85 16.29 -7.33 4.74
CA VAL A 85 15.11 -7.88 5.42
C VAL A 85 14.95 -9.35 5.04
N ARG A 86 14.83 -10.25 6.03
CA ARG A 86 14.51 -11.66 5.82
C ARG A 86 13.04 -11.81 5.46
N ILE A 87 12.77 -12.45 4.34
CA ILE A 87 11.40 -12.74 3.86
C ILE A 87 11.15 -14.24 3.96
N SER A 88 10.01 -14.62 4.53
CA SER A 88 9.57 -16.00 4.68
C SER A 88 8.39 -16.29 3.76
N GLY A 89 8.42 -17.43 3.09
CA GLY A 89 7.43 -17.79 2.07
C GLY A 89 7.16 -19.27 1.94
N TRP A 90 6.25 -19.58 1.02
CA TRP A 90 5.96 -20.92 0.51
C TRP A 90 6.20 -20.98 -0.98
N LEU A 91 6.84 -22.05 -1.43
CA LEU A 91 7.07 -22.30 -2.84
C LEU A 91 6.34 -23.57 -3.26
N VAL A 92 5.48 -23.43 -4.26
CA VAL A 92 4.87 -24.53 -5.02
C VAL A 92 5.52 -24.52 -6.41
N PRO A 93 6.27 -25.55 -6.82
CA PRO A 93 6.86 -25.62 -8.14
C PRO A 93 5.81 -25.61 -9.26
N ALA A 94 6.10 -24.95 -10.37
CA ALA A 94 5.30 -25.09 -11.58
C ALA A 94 5.36 -26.51 -12.12
N ARG A 95 4.31 -26.96 -12.81
CA ARG A 95 4.27 -28.25 -13.48
C ARG A 95 4.34 -28.06 -15.00
N ASP A 96 3.21 -27.81 -15.61
CA ASP A 96 3.09 -27.86 -17.08
C ASP A 96 3.13 -26.47 -17.74
N LYS A 97 2.96 -25.40 -16.94
CA LYS A 97 2.82 -24.03 -17.47
C LYS A 97 4.12 -23.25 -17.55
N HIS A 98 5.22 -23.78 -17.00
CA HIS A 98 6.52 -23.09 -16.98
C HIS A 98 6.43 -21.61 -16.57
N THR A 99 5.55 -21.32 -15.62
CA THR A 99 5.28 -19.99 -15.11
C THR A 99 5.10 -20.06 -13.60
N THR A 100 5.90 -19.30 -12.87
CA THR A 100 5.80 -19.16 -11.41
C THR A 100 5.30 -17.77 -11.06
N ILE A 101 4.24 -17.71 -10.24
CA ILE A 101 3.58 -16.47 -9.83
C ILE A 101 4.03 -16.11 -8.41
N ILE A 102 4.56 -14.91 -8.24
CA ILE A 102 4.90 -14.30 -6.95
C ILE A 102 3.67 -13.59 -6.42
N TYR A 103 3.21 -13.96 -5.22
CA TYR A 103 1.99 -13.42 -4.61
C TYR A 103 2.32 -12.46 -3.47
N SER A 104 1.92 -11.19 -3.63
CA SER A 104 2.13 -10.10 -2.69
C SER A 104 0.82 -9.63 -2.08
N HIS A 105 0.67 -9.78 -0.77
CA HIS A 105 -0.56 -9.49 -0.02
C HIS A 105 -0.74 -8.00 0.31
N GLY A 106 -1.96 -7.62 0.71
CA GLY A 106 -2.32 -6.28 1.16
C GLY A 106 -1.82 -5.91 2.56
N LEU A 107 -1.99 -4.65 2.91
CA LEU A 107 -1.65 -4.12 4.23
C LEU A 107 -2.42 -4.83 5.35
N PHE A 108 -1.78 -5.12 6.47
CA PHE A 108 -2.31 -5.86 7.63
C PHE A 108 -2.64 -7.33 7.38
N ARG A 109 -2.32 -7.89 6.21
CA ARG A 109 -2.61 -9.27 5.82
C ARG A 109 -1.40 -10.19 6.04
N SER A 110 -1.41 -11.34 5.39
CA SER A 110 -0.32 -12.31 5.32
C SER A 110 -0.38 -13.04 3.98
N ARG A 111 0.61 -13.91 3.70
CA ARG A 111 0.64 -14.77 2.51
C ARG A 111 -0.66 -15.56 2.28
N ARG A 112 -1.46 -15.75 3.31
CA ARG A 112 -2.75 -16.47 3.24
C ARG A 112 -3.86 -15.71 2.52
N GLU A 113 -3.75 -14.40 2.38
CA GLU A 113 -4.77 -13.61 1.66
C GLU A 113 -4.98 -14.06 0.21
N LEU A 114 -3.89 -14.48 -0.43
CA LEU A 114 -3.90 -14.93 -1.83
C LEU A 114 -3.86 -16.45 -1.97
N LEU A 115 -3.92 -17.22 -0.86
CA LEU A 115 -3.70 -18.66 -0.88
C LEU A 115 -4.70 -19.40 -1.77
N GLU A 116 -6.00 -19.13 -1.64
CA GLU A 116 -7.03 -19.81 -2.45
C GLU A 116 -6.83 -19.56 -3.94
N ARG A 117 -6.56 -18.31 -4.34
CA ARG A 117 -6.26 -17.94 -5.73
C ARG A 117 -5.02 -18.67 -6.26
N ALA A 118 -3.98 -18.75 -5.42
CA ALA A 118 -2.76 -19.45 -5.77
C ALA A 118 -3.02 -20.95 -5.94
N ILE A 119 -3.80 -21.57 -5.06
CA ILE A 119 -4.16 -23.00 -5.15
C ILE A 119 -4.92 -23.29 -6.43
N ASP A 120 -5.90 -22.46 -6.80
CA ASP A 120 -6.66 -22.67 -8.04
C ASP A 120 -5.75 -22.58 -9.28
N LEU A 121 -4.83 -21.62 -9.32
CA LEU A 121 -3.86 -21.54 -10.42
C LEU A 121 -2.81 -22.68 -10.36
N CYS A 122 -2.41 -23.14 -9.18
CA CYS A 122 -1.55 -24.32 -9.05
C CYS A 122 -2.22 -25.60 -9.59
N ARG A 123 -3.53 -25.74 -9.42
CA ARG A 123 -4.29 -26.86 -10.01
C ARG A 123 -4.28 -26.83 -11.53
N LEU A 124 -4.18 -25.64 -12.14
CA LEU A 124 -4.00 -25.45 -13.58
C LEU A 124 -2.56 -25.63 -14.08
N GLY A 125 -1.59 -25.91 -13.17
CA GLY A 125 -0.21 -26.20 -13.53
C GLY A 125 0.80 -25.06 -13.31
N TYR A 126 0.36 -23.88 -12.83
CA TYR A 126 1.24 -22.78 -12.49
C TYR A 126 2.00 -23.03 -11.18
N GLY A 127 3.20 -22.46 -11.06
CA GLY A 127 3.92 -22.40 -9.79
C GLY A 127 3.48 -21.18 -8.95
N ALA A 128 3.73 -21.25 -7.65
CA ALA A 128 3.41 -20.17 -6.74
C ALA A 128 4.54 -19.92 -5.73
N LEU A 129 4.90 -18.65 -5.54
CA LEU A 129 5.72 -18.18 -4.44
C LEU A 129 4.86 -17.20 -3.62
N LEU A 130 4.32 -17.68 -2.49
CA LEU A 130 3.56 -16.85 -1.55
C LEU A 130 4.47 -16.46 -0.40
N TYR A 131 4.59 -15.18 -0.10
CA TYR A 131 5.44 -14.71 0.99
C TYR A 131 4.71 -13.72 1.91
N ASP A 132 5.18 -13.61 3.15
CA ASP A 132 4.81 -12.50 4.02
C ASP A 132 5.69 -11.31 3.70
N SER A 133 5.10 -10.17 3.37
CA SER A 133 5.83 -8.91 3.17
C SER A 133 6.57 -8.51 4.44
N ARG A 134 7.58 -7.66 4.32
CA ARG A 134 8.31 -7.08 5.46
C ARG A 134 7.36 -6.66 6.58
N ASN A 135 7.76 -6.90 7.83
CA ASN A 135 6.98 -6.66 9.05
C ASN A 135 5.70 -7.47 9.23
N HIS A 136 5.30 -8.32 8.28
CA HIS A 136 4.12 -9.19 8.37
C HIS A 136 4.51 -10.65 8.64
N GLY A 137 3.54 -11.43 9.14
CA GLY A 137 3.67 -12.86 9.36
C GLY A 137 4.97 -13.30 10.01
N SER A 138 5.70 -14.18 9.30
CA SER A 138 6.98 -14.73 9.74
C SER A 138 8.20 -13.98 9.20
N SER A 139 8.00 -12.94 8.39
CA SER A 139 9.09 -12.14 7.81
C SER A 139 9.72 -11.18 8.81
N GLY A 140 10.91 -10.69 8.46
CA GLY A 140 11.71 -9.79 9.27
C GLY A 140 11.06 -8.44 9.53
N LYS A 141 11.45 -7.79 10.62
CA LYS A 141 10.93 -6.49 11.03
C LYS A 141 11.52 -5.36 10.22
N ALA A 142 10.66 -4.55 9.63
CA ALA A 142 11.03 -3.34 8.90
C ALA A 142 9.88 -2.32 8.94
N ARG A 143 10.09 -1.11 8.41
CA ARG A 143 9.01 -0.14 8.26
C ARG A 143 8.25 -0.40 6.97
N VAL A 144 6.93 -0.37 7.07
CA VAL A 144 6.00 -0.48 5.94
C VAL A 144 5.83 0.89 5.27
N SER A 145 5.74 0.90 3.96
CA SER A 145 5.71 2.12 3.14
C SER A 145 4.58 2.11 2.09
N LEU A 146 3.52 1.33 2.33
CA LEU A 146 2.34 1.24 1.44
C LEU A 146 2.65 0.68 0.04
N GLY A 147 3.72 -0.12 -0.11
CA GLY A 147 4.11 -0.73 -1.38
C GLY A 147 5.47 -0.26 -1.90
N TYR A 148 5.97 0.91 -1.47
CA TYR A 148 7.22 1.44 -2.00
C TYR A 148 8.45 0.60 -1.60
N ASN A 149 8.70 0.38 -0.32
CA ASN A 149 9.79 -0.50 0.13
C ASN A 149 9.43 -1.98 -0.04
N GLU A 150 8.14 -2.33 -0.02
CA GLU A 150 7.65 -3.68 -0.27
C GLU A 150 7.95 -4.15 -1.71
N ARG A 151 8.24 -3.23 -2.66
CA ARG A 151 8.76 -3.64 -3.98
C ARG A 151 10.06 -4.43 -3.89
N LEU A 152 10.92 -4.11 -2.90
CA LEU A 152 12.16 -4.83 -2.68
C LEU A 152 11.93 -6.30 -2.25
N ASP A 153 10.77 -6.59 -1.65
CA ASP A 153 10.38 -7.96 -1.29
C ASP A 153 10.00 -8.75 -2.55
N VAL A 154 9.27 -8.10 -3.49
CA VAL A 154 8.93 -8.69 -4.81
C VAL A 154 10.18 -8.91 -5.65
N GLU A 155 11.07 -7.92 -5.73
CA GLU A 155 12.35 -8.00 -6.43
C GLU A 155 13.22 -9.15 -5.87
N ALA A 156 13.26 -9.28 -4.53
CA ALA A 156 14.00 -10.37 -3.88
C ALA A 156 13.39 -11.75 -4.17
N ALA A 157 12.05 -11.84 -4.24
CA ALA A 157 11.37 -13.08 -4.62
C ALA A 157 11.69 -13.48 -6.08
N ALA A 158 11.70 -12.49 -7.00
CA ALA A 158 12.08 -12.73 -8.39
C ALA A 158 13.54 -13.17 -8.52
N ARG A 159 14.44 -12.50 -7.81
CA ARG A 159 15.87 -12.86 -7.76
C ARG A 159 16.08 -14.25 -7.15
N TYR A 160 15.38 -14.61 -6.06
CA TYR A 160 15.41 -15.93 -5.45
C TYR A 160 15.05 -17.03 -6.47
N LEU A 161 13.98 -16.84 -7.23
CA LEU A 161 13.59 -17.79 -8.29
C LEU A 161 14.65 -17.87 -9.39
N ARG A 162 15.22 -16.76 -9.83
CA ARG A 162 16.14 -16.70 -10.96
C ARG A 162 17.55 -17.16 -10.57
N ASP A 163 18.12 -16.60 -9.52
CA ASP A 163 19.54 -16.76 -9.20
C ASP A 163 19.80 -17.94 -8.25
N GLU A 164 18.91 -18.16 -7.25
CA GLU A 164 19.13 -19.23 -6.26
C GLU A 164 18.53 -20.57 -6.69
N LEU A 165 17.34 -20.55 -7.32
CA LEU A 165 16.70 -21.78 -7.82
C LEU A 165 17.02 -22.06 -9.29
N HIS A 166 17.69 -21.14 -9.98
CA HIS A 166 18.01 -21.24 -11.41
C HIS A 166 16.79 -21.57 -12.28
N SER A 167 15.62 -21.05 -11.87
CA SER A 167 14.36 -21.30 -12.57
C SER A 167 14.37 -20.66 -13.95
N THR A 168 13.97 -21.43 -14.95
CA THR A 168 13.74 -20.95 -16.33
C THR A 168 12.30 -20.52 -16.57
N ASP A 169 11.43 -20.68 -15.59
CA ASP A 169 10.03 -20.28 -15.68
C ASP A 169 9.87 -18.79 -15.97
N LYS A 170 8.77 -18.43 -16.62
CA LYS A 170 8.30 -17.05 -16.64
C LYS A 170 7.90 -16.64 -15.23
N ILE A 171 8.32 -15.44 -14.81
CA ILE A 171 8.00 -14.91 -13.49
C ILE A 171 6.89 -13.88 -13.64
N VAL A 172 5.80 -14.06 -12.90
CA VAL A 172 4.67 -13.12 -12.86
C VAL A 172 4.56 -12.54 -11.46
N ALA A 173 4.45 -11.22 -11.33
CA ALA A 173 4.15 -10.59 -10.05
C ALA A 173 2.65 -10.35 -9.94
N PHE A 174 2.02 -10.96 -8.94
CA PHE A 174 0.61 -10.76 -8.62
C PHE A 174 0.45 -10.16 -7.23
N GLY A 175 -0.21 -9.03 -7.13
CA GLY A 175 -0.45 -8.39 -5.85
C GLY A 175 -1.86 -7.86 -5.67
N ILE A 176 -2.25 -7.67 -4.40
CA ILE A 176 -3.49 -7.00 -3.99
C ILE A 176 -3.15 -5.74 -3.21
N SER A 177 -3.82 -4.61 -3.50
CA SER A 177 -3.71 -3.37 -2.72
C SER A 177 -2.25 -2.90 -2.60
N MET A 178 -1.70 -2.82 -1.39
CA MET A 178 -0.27 -2.57 -1.15
C MET A 178 0.63 -3.52 -1.96
N GLY A 179 0.28 -4.80 -2.03
CA GLY A 179 1.02 -5.79 -2.80
C GLY A 179 0.95 -5.57 -4.30
N ALA A 180 -0.19 -5.09 -4.83
CA ALA A 180 -0.33 -4.74 -6.24
C ALA A 180 0.55 -3.55 -6.62
N THR A 181 0.60 -2.55 -5.75
CA THR A 181 1.50 -1.41 -5.89
C THR A 181 2.96 -1.86 -5.88
N ALA A 182 3.33 -2.71 -4.91
CA ALA A 182 4.69 -3.27 -4.83
C ALA A 182 5.06 -4.06 -6.08
N ALA A 183 4.13 -4.87 -6.64
CA ALA A 183 4.34 -5.64 -7.86
C ALA A 183 4.58 -4.75 -9.09
N LEU A 184 3.80 -3.67 -9.26
CA LEU A 184 3.99 -2.71 -10.36
C LEU A 184 5.31 -1.95 -10.23
N LEU A 185 5.64 -1.45 -9.03
CA LEU A 185 6.90 -0.74 -8.80
C LEU A 185 8.11 -1.66 -9.00
N ALA A 186 8.06 -2.91 -8.51
CA ALA A 186 9.13 -3.89 -8.72
C ALA A 186 9.31 -4.24 -10.19
N ALA A 187 8.21 -4.49 -10.91
CA ALA A 187 8.29 -4.84 -12.33
C ALA A 187 8.89 -3.71 -13.16
N ALA A 188 8.68 -2.45 -12.81
CA ALA A 188 9.29 -1.31 -13.49
C ALA A 188 10.83 -1.31 -13.38
N GLU A 189 11.39 -1.97 -12.36
CA GLU A 189 12.83 -2.01 -12.07
C GLU A 189 13.46 -3.40 -12.30
N THR A 190 12.64 -4.44 -12.42
CA THR A 190 13.09 -5.85 -12.52
C THR A 190 12.66 -6.47 -13.85
N PRO A 191 13.54 -6.54 -14.86
CA PRO A 191 13.21 -7.12 -16.18
C PRO A 191 12.82 -8.59 -16.14
N ASP A 192 13.27 -9.36 -15.13
CA ASP A 192 12.93 -10.78 -14.94
C ASP A 192 11.43 -11.01 -14.70
N ILE A 193 10.70 -9.99 -14.22
CA ILE A 193 9.25 -10.04 -14.09
C ILE A 193 8.64 -9.90 -15.48
N SER A 194 8.12 -11.01 -16.02
CA SER A 194 7.63 -11.11 -17.38
C SER A 194 6.22 -10.53 -17.58
N ALA A 195 5.41 -10.51 -16.53
CA ALA A 195 4.06 -9.91 -16.53
C ALA A 195 3.62 -9.51 -15.11
N VAL A 196 2.60 -8.66 -15.02
CA VAL A 196 2.04 -8.21 -13.74
C VAL A 196 0.53 -8.43 -13.71
N ILE A 197 0.01 -8.88 -12.56
CA ILE A 197 -1.40 -8.89 -12.22
C ILE A 197 -1.57 -7.96 -11.00
N SER A 198 -2.32 -6.89 -11.19
CA SER A 198 -2.47 -5.81 -10.21
C SER A 198 -3.94 -5.66 -9.82
N ASP A 199 -4.30 -6.17 -8.64
CA ASP A 199 -5.67 -6.08 -8.10
C ASP A 199 -5.75 -4.93 -7.08
N SER A 200 -6.57 -3.93 -7.37
CA SER A 200 -6.89 -2.81 -6.47
C SER A 200 -5.64 -2.00 -6.04
N SER A 201 -4.74 -1.70 -6.98
CA SER A 201 -3.50 -0.94 -6.72
C SER A 201 -3.76 0.51 -6.33
N PHE A 202 -2.77 1.13 -5.74
CA PHE A 202 -2.70 2.59 -5.53
C PHE A 202 -2.34 3.32 -6.83
N LEU A 203 -2.62 4.63 -6.87
CA LEU A 203 -2.23 5.49 -7.99
C LEU A 203 -0.88 6.17 -7.72
N SER A 204 -0.73 6.76 -6.55
CA SER A 204 0.49 7.40 -6.05
C SER A 204 0.44 7.50 -4.54
N PHE A 205 1.56 7.85 -3.91
CA PHE A 205 1.63 8.07 -2.47
C PHE A 205 0.66 9.16 -2.01
N ASP A 206 0.74 10.32 -2.65
CA ASP A 206 -0.07 11.49 -2.28
C ASP A 206 -1.56 11.21 -2.43
N HIS A 207 -1.97 10.67 -3.58
CA HIS A 207 -3.36 10.31 -3.81
C HIS A 207 -3.88 9.32 -2.76
N THR A 208 -3.08 8.30 -2.44
CA THR A 208 -3.47 7.25 -1.49
C THR A 208 -3.68 7.80 -0.09
N VAL A 209 -2.74 8.61 0.42
CA VAL A 209 -2.85 9.19 1.76
C VAL A 209 -4.03 10.15 1.83
N ASP A 210 -4.19 11.04 0.84
CA ASP A 210 -5.26 12.04 0.81
C ASP A 210 -6.64 11.40 0.68
N HIS A 211 -6.78 10.38 -0.15
CA HIS A 211 -8.02 9.64 -0.32
C HIS A 211 -8.43 8.92 0.96
N HIS A 212 -7.50 8.18 1.60
CA HIS A 212 -7.80 7.44 2.82
C HIS A 212 -8.05 8.35 4.03
N LEU A 213 -7.36 9.49 4.11
CA LEU A 213 -7.61 10.48 5.14
C LEU A 213 -9.05 11.02 5.08
N LYS A 214 -9.52 11.32 3.87
CA LYS A 214 -10.91 11.75 3.63
C LYS A 214 -11.90 10.61 3.89
N LEU A 215 -11.63 9.42 3.35
CA LEU A 215 -12.54 8.28 3.40
C LEU A 215 -12.77 7.77 4.83
N PHE A 216 -11.73 7.60 5.63
CA PHE A 216 -11.82 6.97 6.95
C PHE A 216 -11.94 7.95 8.11
N LEU A 217 -11.31 9.11 8.01
CA LEU A 217 -11.22 10.04 9.12
C LEU A 217 -12.05 11.32 8.88
N HIS A 218 -12.57 11.53 7.67
CA HIS A 218 -13.30 12.74 7.27
C HIS A 218 -12.52 14.02 7.57
N LEU A 219 -11.16 13.94 7.57
CA LEU A 219 -10.28 15.04 7.86
C LEU A 219 -9.86 15.76 6.58
N PRO A 220 -9.62 17.09 6.66
CA PRO A 220 -9.10 17.84 5.51
C PRO A 220 -7.66 17.42 5.19
N VAL A 221 -7.33 17.42 3.89
CA VAL A 221 -5.97 17.13 3.44
C VAL A 221 -4.98 18.16 3.98
N PHE A 222 -5.31 19.45 3.87
CA PHE A 222 -4.51 20.51 4.47
C PHE A 222 -5.08 20.91 5.84
N PRO A 223 -4.25 21.02 6.88
CA PRO A 223 -2.79 20.75 6.92
C PRO A 223 -2.44 19.30 7.29
N ILE A 224 -3.36 18.53 7.86
CA ILE A 224 -3.11 17.24 8.52
C ILE A 224 -2.52 16.21 7.55
N GLY A 225 -3.00 16.17 6.30
CA GLY A 225 -2.51 15.25 5.27
C GLY A 225 -1.04 15.48 4.93
N ASN A 226 -0.60 16.75 4.87
CA ASN A 226 0.80 17.07 4.58
C ASN A 226 1.72 16.59 5.70
N GLU A 227 1.34 16.83 6.95
CA GLU A 227 2.10 16.34 8.11
C GLU A 227 2.11 14.81 8.17
N LEU A 228 0.98 14.17 7.88
CA LEU A 228 0.89 12.71 7.82
C LEU A 228 1.83 12.13 6.76
N LYS A 229 1.82 12.69 5.55
CA LYS A 229 2.72 12.29 4.45
C LYS A 229 4.19 12.47 4.84
N TYR A 230 4.54 13.60 5.44
CA TYR A 230 5.89 13.85 5.94
C TYR A 230 6.33 12.80 6.96
N PHE A 231 5.49 12.50 7.96
CA PHE A 231 5.85 11.52 8.98
C PHE A 231 5.91 10.08 8.44
N ILE A 232 5.05 9.69 7.50
CA ILE A 232 5.12 8.37 6.85
C ILE A 232 6.47 8.24 6.11
N GLN A 233 6.82 9.20 5.26
CA GLN A 233 8.08 9.21 4.50
C GLN A 233 9.31 9.18 5.41
N SER A 234 9.32 10.04 6.42
CA SER A 234 10.42 10.13 7.39
C SER A 234 10.62 8.82 8.16
N ARG A 235 9.53 8.18 8.62
CA ARG A 235 9.59 6.94 9.40
C ARG A 235 9.96 5.72 8.54
N ALA A 236 9.42 5.61 7.34
CA ALA A 236 9.70 4.50 6.41
C ALA A 236 10.91 4.77 5.50
N ARG A 237 11.53 5.96 5.59
CA ARG A 237 12.76 6.36 4.90
C ARG A 237 12.66 6.22 3.38
N PHE A 238 11.64 6.82 2.78
CA PHE A 238 11.50 6.87 1.34
C PHE A 238 11.09 8.28 0.87
N ASP A 239 11.25 8.53 -0.42
CA ASP A 239 10.82 9.75 -1.09
C ASP A 239 9.45 9.50 -1.74
N GLY A 240 8.41 10.17 -1.24
CA GLY A 240 7.05 10.03 -1.76
C GLY A 240 6.89 10.45 -3.21
N ALA A 241 7.75 11.37 -3.71
CA ALA A 241 7.73 11.78 -5.11
C ALA A 241 8.14 10.65 -6.07
N LYS A 242 8.91 9.67 -5.58
CA LYS A 242 9.27 8.46 -6.34
C LYS A 242 8.24 7.35 -6.27
N PHE A 243 7.22 7.51 -5.47
CA PHE A 243 6.11 6.57 -5.36
C PHE A 243 5.01 7.01 -6.35
N ASP A 244 5.27 6.84 -7.62
CA ASP A 244 4.35 7.12 -8.72
C ASP A 244 4.12 5.84 -9.53
N VAL A 245 2.91 5.29 -9.40
CA VAL A 245 2.54 4.02 -10.05
C VAL A 245 2.20 4.24 -11.52
N LEU A 246 1.74 5.43 -11.90
CA LEU A 246 1.52 5.78 -13.31
C LEU A 246 2.85 5.77 -14.09
N ASP A 247 3.89 6.37 -13.50
CA ASP A 247 5.23 6.34 -14.09
C ASP A 247 5.79 4.90 -14.14
N ALA A 248 5.61 4.14 -13.07
CA ALA A 248 6.04 2.74 -13.03
C ALA A 248 5.37 1.90 -14.13
N VAL A 249 4.06 2.05 -14.34
CA VAL A 249 3.31 1.36 -15.40
C VAL A 249 3.87 1.67 -16.79
N LYS A 250 4.22 2.94 -17.08
CA LYS A 250 4.88 3.32 -18.34
C LYS A 250 6.26 2.65 -18.49
N ARG A 251 7.06 2.63 -17.42
CA ARG A 251 8.40 2.01 -17.43
C ARG A 251 8.37 0.46 -17.57
N ILE A 252 7.26 -0.19 -17.23
CA ILE A 252 7.06 -1.62 -17.52
C ILE A 252 7.09 -1.85 -19.05
N GLY A 253 6.63 -0.89 -19.84
CA GLY A 253 6.69 -0.93 -21.31
C GLY A 253 5.77 -1.99 -21.90
N ASP A 254 6.29 -2.78 -22.85
CA ASP A 254 5.51 -3.77 -23.62
C ASP A 254 5.13 -5.03 -22.83
N ARG A 255 5.63 -5.21 -21.60
CA ARG A 255 5.31 -6.38 -20.80
C ARG A 255 3.83 -6.40 -20.42
N PRO A 256 3.18 -7.57 -20.47
CA PRO A 256 1.76 -7.71 -20.17
C PRO A 256 1.40 -7.27 -18.75
N ILE A 257 0.30 -6.52 -18.63
CA ILE A 257 -0.25 -6.12 -17.33
C ILE A 257 -1.75 -6.38 -17.32
N MET A 258 -2.24 -7.06 -16.29
CA MET A 258 -3.67 -7.17 -16.00
C MET A 258 -4.01 -6.32 -14.79
N PHE A 259 -4.87 -5.32 -15.00
CA PHE A 259 -5.44 -4.51 -13.93
C PHE A 259 -6.78 -5.08 -13.54
N ILE A 260 -7.00 -5.24 -12.22
CA ILE A 260 -8.24 -5.73 -11.66
C ILE A 260 -8.75 -4.71 -10.65
N ALA A 261 -10.04 -4.46 -10.67
CA ALA A 261 -10.74 -3.66 -9.67
C ALA A 261 -12.07 -4.31 -9.31
N ALA A 262 -12.53 -4.13 -8.08
CA ALA A 262 -13.89 -4.44 -7.70
C ALA A 262 -14.79 -3.22 -7.96
N ALA A 263 -15.98 -3.44 -8.55
CA ALA A 263 -16.84 -2.37 -9.07
C ALA A 263 -17.29 -1.35 -8.00
N HIS A 264 -17.36 -1.77 -6.74
CA HIS A 264 -17.82 -0.93 -5.61
C HIS A 264 -16.73 -0.67 -4.56
N ASP A 265 -15.46 -0.80 -4.94
CA ASP A 265 -14.33 -0.52 -4.05
C ASP A 265 -14.22 0.98 -3.77
N LYS A 266 -14.58 1.38 -2.54
CA LYS A 266 -14.44 2.77 -2.09
C LYS A 266 -13.01 3.13 -1.65
N ARG A 267 -12.17 2.12 -1.35
CA ARG A 267 -10.77 2.36 -0.96
C ARG A 267 -9.89 2.61 -2.18
N MET A 268 -10.08 1.77 -3.19
CA MET A 268 -9.41 1.86 -4.50
C MET A 268 -10.48 1.85 -5.58
N PRO A 269 -11.13 2.98 -5.84
CA PRO A 269 -12.16 3.09 -6.85
C PRO A 269 -11.69 2.56 -8.21
N PRO A 270 -12.56 1.91 -9.01
CA PRO A 270 -12.19 1.29 -10.29
C PRO A 270 -11.57 2.29 -11.27
N GLU A 271 -11.85 3.58 -11.13
CA GLU A 271 -11.25 4.66 -11.92
C GLU A 271 -9.71 4.72 -11.76
N ILE A 272 -9.17 4.21 -10.65
CA ILE A 272 -7.71 4.10 -10.46
C ILE A 272 -7.15 3.03 -11.40
N ALA A 273 -7.77 1.86 -11.46
CA ALA A 273 -7.37 0.79 -12.36
C ALA A 273 -7.52 1.21 -13.83
N GLU A 274 -8.56 1.97 -14.17
CA GLU A 274 -8.77 2.55 -15.49
C GLU A 274 -7.65 3.54 -15.87
N GLN A 275 -7.26 4.44 -14.97
CA GLN A 275 -6.16 5.38 -15.18
C GLN A 275 -4.83 4.64 -15.40
N LEU A 276 -4.54 3.61 -14.60
CA LEU A 276 -3.35 2.78 -14.76
C LEU A 276 -3.37 2.00 -16.07
N TYR A 277 -4.53 1.46 -16.47
CA TYR A 277 -4.72 0.79 -17.75
C TYR A 277 -4.47 1.74 -18.92
N GLN A 278 -4.98 2.96 -18.87
CA GLN A 278 -4.75 3.97 -19.91
C GLN A 278 -3.29 4.42 -19.98
N ALA A 279 -2.58 4.46 -18.86
CA ALA A 279 -1.16 4.81 -18.80
C ALA A 279 -0.24 3.70 -19.35
N GLY A 280 -0.70 2.43 -19.34
CA GLY A 280 0.08 1.30 -19.83
C GLY A 280 0.27 1.34 -21.34
N GLU A 281 1.46 1.01 -21.80
CA GLU A 281 1.83 0.98 -23.22
C GLU A 281 1.70 -0.43 -23.83
N SER A 282 1.68 -1.47 -23.00
CA SER A 282 1.62 -2.85 -23.47
C SER A 282 0.38 -3.12 -24.35
N PRO A 283 0.56 -3.68 -25.55
CA PRO A 283 -0.56 -4.11 -26.41
C PRO A 283 -1.34 -5.29 -25.79
N LYS A 284 -0.74 -5.98 -24.83
CA LYS A 284 -1.35 -7.11 -24.10
C LYS A 284 -1.91 -6.71 -22.73
N ARG A 285 -2.09 -5.40 -22.46
CA ARG A 285 -2.72 -4.96 -21.22
C ARG A 285 -4.20 -5.30 -21.19
N GLN A 286 -4.71 -5.66 -20.02
CA GLN A 286 -6.11 -5.99 -19.81
C GLN A 286 -6.67 -5.26 -18.58
N LEU A 287 -7.96 -4.96 -18.60
CA LEU A 287 -8.70 -4.43 -17.46
C LEU A 287 -9.87 -5.37 -17.15
N LEU A 288 -10.01 -5.74 -15.89
CA LEU A 288 -11.12 -6.53 -15.37
C LEU A 288 -11.76 -5.77 -14.19
N VAL A 289 -12.98 -5.30 -14.40
CA VAL A 289 -13.79 -4.79 -13.29
C VAL A 289 -14.74 -5.92 -12.87
N VAL A 290 -14.62 -6.35 -11.61
CA VAL A 290 -15.39 -7.48 -11.07
C VAL A 290 -16.57 -6.93 -10.28
N GLU A 291 -17.77 -7.36 -10.63
CA GLU A 291 -18.97 -7.13 -9.84
C GLU A 291 -18.91 -7.94 -8.54
N GLY A 292 -19.23 -7.31 -7.42
CA GLY A 292 -19.17 -7.94 -6.10
C GLY A 292 -20.33 -7.52 -5.18
N PRO A 293 -20.61 -8.29 -4.12
CA PRO A 293 -21.68 -7.97 -3.17
C PRO A 293 -21.27 -6.82 -2.23
N GLY A 294 -22.11 -5.80 -2.12
CA GLY A 294 -22.00 -4.73 -1.12
C GLY A 294 -21.01 -3.61 -1.40
N ASP A 295 -20.88 -2.71 -0.44
CA ASP A 295 -20.16 -1.43 -0.58
C ASP A 295 -18.64 -1.51 -0.29
N ASN A 296 -18.15 -2.59 0.30
CA ASN A 296 -16.76 -2.69 0.75
C ASN A 296 -16.11 -3.96 0.18
N VAL A 297 -15.89 -3.96 -1.10
CA VAL A 297 -15.38 -5.12 -1.86
C VAL A 297 -13.89 -5.04 -2.18
N HIS A 298 -13.14 -4.20 -1.48
CA HIS A 298 -11.70 -4.03 -1.68
C HIS A 298 -10.95 -5.37 -1.62
N GLY A 299 -10.32 -5.78 -2.73
CA GLY A 299 -9.60 -7.03 -2.86
C GLY A 299 -10.47 -8.30 -2.84
N HIS A 300 -11.80 -8.17 -2.92
CA HIS A 300 -12.75 -9.29 -2.84
C HIS A 300 -13.31 -9.74 -4.21
N GLY A 301 -12.73 -9.29 -5.31
CA GLY A 301 -13.17 -9.70 -6.65
C GLY A 301 -13.18 -11.22 -6.85
N TYR A 302 -12.19 -11.92 -6.29
CA TYR A 302 -12.15 -13.39 -6.31
C TYR A 302 -13.33 -14.00 -5.53
N GLN A 303 -13.61 -13.55 -4.31
CA GLN A 303 -14.70 -14.08 -3.49
C GLN A 303 -16.08 -13.80 -4.12
N ALA A 304 -16.20 -12.71 -4.85
CA ALA A 304 -17.44 -12.36 -5.57
C ALA A 304 -17.75 -13.35 -6.70
N ASN A 305 -16.75 -13.76 -7.47
CA ASN A 305 -16.90 -14.73 -8.56
C ASN A 305 -15.58 -15.48 -8.80
N PRO A 306 -15.26 -16.51 -7.99
CA PRO A 306 -13.98 -17.23 -8.08
C PRO A 306 -13.75 -17.83 -9.48
N LYS A 307 -14.80 -18.41 -10.08
CA LYS A 307 -14.70 -19.05 -11.39
C LYS A 307 -14.31 -18.04 -12.47
N LEU A 308 -15.07 -16.97 -12.62
CA LEU A 308 -14.78 -15.92 -13.58
C LEU A 308 -13.38 -15.32 -13.36
N TYR A 309 -13.04 -15.07 -12.11
CA TYR A 309 -11.75 -14.48 -11.74
C TYR A 309 -10.59 -15.36 -12.21
N ILE A 310 -10.62 -16.66 -11.89
CA ILE A 310 -9.56 -17.61 -12.29
C ILE A 310 -9.54 -17.85 -13.81
N GLU A 311 -10.70 -17.97 -14.45
CA GLU A 311 -10.79 -18.10 -15.93
C GLU A 311 -10.14 -16.90 -16.64
N ARG A 312 -10.36 -15.68 -16.12
CA ARG A 312 -9.76 -14.46 -16.70
C ARG A 312 -8.25 -14.39 -16.45
N LEU A 313 -7.78 -14.80 -15.26
CA LEU A 313 -6.36 -14.90 -14.97
C LEU A 313 -5.66 -15.92 -15.86
N ASP A 314 -6.20 -17.13 -15.98
CA ASP A 314 -5.63 -18.18 -16.82
C ASP A 314 -5.59 -17.76 -18.30
N SER A 315 -6.68 -17.21 -18.82
CA SER A 315 -6.74 -16.66 -20.19
C SER A 315 -5.68 -15.57 -20.42
N PHE A 316 -5.52 -14.63 -19.46
CA PHE A 316 -4.47 -13.62 -19.54
C PHE A 316 -3.09 -14.24 -19.59
N LEU A 317 -2.77 -15.13 -18.66
CA LEU A 317 -1.45 -15.77 -18.56
C LEU A 317 -1.10 -16.57 -19.84
N GLN A 318 -2.06 -17.32 -20.40
CA GLN A 318 -1.85 -18.07 -21.63
C GLN A 318 -1.63 -17.19 -22.85
N THR A 319 -2.36 -16.06 -22.94
CA THR A 319 -2.25 -15.12 -24.07
C THR A 319 -1.02 -14.23 -23.96
N ALA A 320 -0.68 -13.87 -22.74
CA ALA A 320 0.42 -12.95 -22.45
C ALA A 320 1.79 -13.61 -22.52
N LEU A 321 1.87 -14.86 -22.09
CA LEU A 321 3.12 -15.63 -21.90
C LEU A 321 3.06 -16.97 -22.67
N PRO A 322 3.05 -16.96 -24.00
CA PRO A 322 2.95 -18.18 -24.82
C PRO A 322 4.20 -19.05 -24.66
#